data_18c03865ffa805853c70cf11dfd109e8
#
_entry.id   18c03865ffa805853c70cf11dfd109e8
#
_cell.length_a   1.000
_cell.length_b   1.000
_cell.length_c   1.000
_cell.angle_alpha   90.00
_cell.angle_beta   90.00
_cell.angle_gamma   90.00
#
_symmetry.space_group_name_H-M   'P 1'
#
loop_
_entity.id
_entity.type
_entity.pdbx_description
1 polymer ?
#
loop_
_entity_poly.entity_id
_entity_poly.type
_entity_poly.pdbx_seq_one_letter_code
_entity_poly.pdbx_strand_id
1 'polypeptide(L)'
;MHSYIKYWIAGIGALLIIMIAGMTVHQKNHFNKNVTINNVAVGGLTAKQAFEKVKGTSGATKVYVDNKLVYQTKSMKANFSNNDEQKFNQALKKQFTFLPSHKATNLSIKPDNFDQDSLNIAKNKLTNKVQQLNTGRKAPVDAYAVYQNEKVSIVPAVKGNKYDLQNAVNQLNNQAGSTKINITLHKEQPIAANSKTVKNEEKQLNRLKGKKVTYLVQNEKYSFTTNQIITRATYQSGKYHFDTTALNKQIKKINEKHATLDKPFKFKTHSGAEITTTANGSYG
;
A
#
# COMPACT_ATOMS: atom_id res chain seq x y z
N MET A 1 41.43 -51.97 16.08
CA MET A 1 40.30 -51.69 15.18
C MET A 1 39.70 -50.31 15.37
N HIS A 2 39.51 -49.80 16.60
CA HIS A 2 38.94 -48.44 16.88
C HIS A 2 39.76 -47.25 16.40
N SER A 3 41.07 -47.38 16.29
CA SER A 3 41.96 -46.26 15.90
C SER A 3 41.81 -45.87 14.42
N TYR A 4 41.70 -46.83 13.53
CA TYR A 4 41.55 -46.57 12.08
C TYR A 4 40.22 -45.92 11.73
N ILE A 5 39.13 -46.24 12.44
CA ILE A 5 37.83 -45.66 12.24
C ILE A 5 37.86 -44.12 12.52
N LYS A 6 38.58 -43.68 13.54
CA LYS A 6 38.75 -42.25 13.87
C LYS A 6 39.46 -41.49 12.73
N TYR A 7 40.50 -42.07 12.14
CA TYR A 7 41.23 -41.46 11.02
C TYR A 7 40.35 -41.39 9.75
N TRP A 8 39.50 -42.42 9.50
CA TRP A 8 38.57 -42.39 8.38
C TRP A 8 37.49 -41.35 8.56
N ILE A 9 36.91 -41.19 9.75
CA ILE A 9 35.94 -40.15 10.08
C ILE A 9 36.57 -38.75 9.93
N ALA A 10 37.77 -38.56 10.44
CA ALA A 10 38.52 -37.28 10.29
C ALA A 10 38.81 -36.96 8.82
N GLY A 11 39.20 -37.95 8.01
CA GLY A 11 39.43 -37.81 6.58
C GLY A 11 38.18 -37.42 5.81
N ILE A 12 37.04 -38.06 6.07
CA ILE A 12 35.75 -37.73 5.46
C ILE A 12 35.32 -36.32 5.88
N GLY A 13 35.48 -35.94 7.15
CA GLY A 13 35.19 -34.62 7.66
C GLY A 13 36.01 -33.54 6.96
N ALA A 14 37.32 -33.76 6.77
CA ALA A 14 38.18 -32.82 6.04
C ALA A 14 37.78 -32.68 4.56
N LEU A 15 37.45 -33.77 3.88
CA LEU A 15 36.95 -33.73 2.50
C LEU A 15 35.62 -32.95 2.36
N LEU A 16 34.71 -33.12 3.29
CA LEU A 16 33.44 -32.36 3.32
C LEU A 16 33.68 -30.88 3.51
N ILE A 17 34.59 -30.50 4.40
CA ILE A 17 34.96 -29.09 4.63
C ILE A 17 35.54 -28.47 3.36
N ILE A 18 36.48 -29.17 2.69
CA ILE A 18 37.07 -28.70 1.42
C ILE A 18 36.04 -28.57 0.33
N MET A 19 35.10 -29.53 0.24
CA MET A 19 33.98 -29.45 -0.74
C MET A 19 33.05 -28.27 -0.47
N ILE A 20 32.67 -28.02 0.77
CA ILE A 20 31.85 -26.88 1.17
C ILE A 20 32.58 -25.57 0.90
N ALA A 21 33.87 -25.47 1.24
CA ALA A 21 34.66 -24.29 0.96
C ALA A 21 34.76 -24.02 -0.55
N GLY A 22 34.98 -25.03 -1.37
CA GLY A 22 35.00 -24.92 -2.82
C GLY A 22 33.66 -24.45 -3.39
N MET A 23 32.54 -25.01 -2.90
CA MET A 23 31.20 -24.58 -3.29
C MET A 23 30.94 -23.12 -2.90
N THR A 24 31.35 -22.71 -1.71
CA THR A 24 31.17 -21.33 -1.23
C THR A 24 31.95 -20.33 -2.06
N VAL A 25 33.24 -20.66 -2.42
CA VAL A 25 34.07 -19.81 -3.29
C VAL A 25 33.46 -19.72 -4.70
N HIS A 26 32.99 -20.84 -5.24
CA HIS A 26 32.32 -20.86 -6.53
C HIS A 26 31.07 -19.96 -6.52
N GLN A 27 30.21 -20.07 -5.50
CA GLN A 27 29.02 -19.26 -5.36
C GLN A 27 29.26 -17.76 -5.16
N LYS A 28 30.37 -17.39 -4.50
CA LYS A 28 30.77 -15.98 -4.39
C LYS A 28 31.02 -15.35 -5.75
N ASN A 29 31.46 -16.13 -6.73
CA ASN A 29 31.96 -15.66 -8.00
C ASN A 29 31.04 -15.94 -9.19
N HIS A 30 29.97 -16.76 -9.01
CA HIS A 30 29.08 -17.18 -10.08
C HIS A 30 27.60 -17.04 -9.68
N PHE A 31 26.76 -16.65 -10.63
CA PHE A 31 25.32 -16.65 -10.43
C PHE A 31 24.78 -18.06 -10.22
N ASN A 32 23.77 -18.21 -9.35
CA ASN A 32 23.07 -19.46 -9.14
C ASN A 32 22.45 -19.98 -10.46
N LYS A 33 22.32 -21.31 -10.58
CA LYS A 33 21.98 -22.01 -11.83
C LYS A 33 20.76 -21.45 -12.58
N ASN A 34 19.71 -21.05 -11.85
CA ASN A 34 18.43 -20.63 -12.43
C ASN A 34 18.21 -19.11 -12.35
N VAL A 35 19.31 -18.33 -12.38
CA VAL A 35 19.22 -16.86 -12.40
C VAL A 35 19.18 -16.34 -13.82
N THR A 36 18.26 -15.41 -14.04
CA THR A 36 18.21 -14.57 -15.24
C THR A 36 18.39 -13.11 -14.85
N ILE A 37 19.01 -12.32 -15.72
CA ILE A 37 19.06 -10.86 -15.61
C ILE A 37 18.42 -10.29 -16.85
N ASN A 38 17.40 -9.45 -16.68
CA ASN A 38 16.63 -8.87 -17.78
C ASN A 38 16.09 -9.96 -18.77
N ASN A 39 15.69 -11.12 -18.22
CA ASN A 39 15.27 -12.32 -18.93
C ASN A 39 16.39 -13.03 -19.73
N VAL A 40 17.63 -12.64 -19.56
CA VAL A 40 18.81 -13.32 -20.14
C VAL A 40 19.34 -14.31 -19.13
N ALA A 41 19.45 -15.59 -19.48
CA ALA A 41 19.99 -16.62 -18.59
C ALA A 41 21.48 -16.36 -18.29
N VAL A 42 21.79 -16.18 -16.99
CA VAL A 42 23.16 -15.90 -16.51
C VAL A 42 23.62 -16.93 -15.48
N GLY A 43 22.86 -17.97 -15.25
CA GLY A 43 23.23 -19.04 -14.30
C GLY A 43 24.60 -19.63 -14.61
N GLY A 44 25.43 -19.77 -13.57
CA GLY A 44 26.81 -20.28 -13.69
C GLY A 44 27.84 -19.30 -14.28
N LEU A 45 27.44 -18.09 -14.65
CA LEU A 45 28.35 -17.05 -15.16
C LEU A 45 28.88 -16.19 -14.02
N THR A 46 30.09 -15.64 -14.22
CA THR A 46 30.60 -14.56 -13.37
C THR A 46 29.86 -13.26 -13.65
N ALA A 47 29.99 -12.26 -12.77
CA ALA A 47 29.36 -10.95 -12.98
C ALA A 47 29.79 -10.30 -14.31
N LYS A 48 31.07 -10.37 -14.66
CA LYS A 48 31.61 -9.86 -15.93
C LYS A 48 31.02 -10.59 -17.14
N GLN A 49 30.99 -11.92 -17.11
CA GLN A 49 30.40 -12.71 -18.20
C GLN A 49 28.88 -12.45 -18.37
N ALA A 50 28.19 -12.32 -17.23
CA ALA A 50 26.75 -11.97 -17.23
C ALA A 50 26.54 -10.57 -17.80
N PHE A 51 27.36 -9.59 -17.44
CA PHE A 51 27.34 -8.24 -17.99
C PHE A 51 27.50 -8.23 -19.50
N GLU A 52 28.55 -8.86 -20.04
CA GLU A 52 28.81 -8.92 -21.48
C GLU A 52 27.67 -9.64 -22.23
N LYS A 53 27.14 -10.72 -21.66
CA LYS A 53 26.03 -11.44 -22.26
C LYS A 53 24.76 -10.60 -22.33
N VAL A 54 24.41 -9.89 -21.24
CA VAL A 54 23.22 -9.02 -21.21
C VAL A 54 23.42 -7.81 -22.10
N LYS A 55 24.59 -7.18 -22.09
CA LYS A 55 24.96 -6.04 -22.94
C LYS A 55 24.86 -6.41 -24.43
N GLY A 56 25.27 -7.63 -24.80
CA GLY A 56 25.18 -8.14 -26.18
C GLY A 56 23.75 -8.46 -26.64
N THR A 57 22.79 -8.54 -25.71
CA THR A 57 21.40 -8.82 -26.02
C THR A 57 20.68 -7.52 -26.40
N SER A 58 20.66 -7.20 -27.70
CA SER A 58 19.95 -6.02 -28.23
C SER A 58 18.65 -6.43 -28.90
N GLY A 59 17.59 -5.62 -28.76
CA GLY A 59 16.33 -5.87 -29.42
C GLY A 59 15.22 -4.92 -28.98
N ALA A 60 14.11 -4.90 -29.74
CA ALA A 60 12.91 -4.19 -29.36
C ALA A 60 12.34 -4.80 -28.08
N THR A 61 11.95 -3.94 -27.10
CA THR A 61 11.21 -4.41 -25.94
C THR A 61 9.76 -4.65 -26.30
N LYS A 62 9.26 -5.83 -25.97
CA LYS A 62 7.85 -6.22 -26.16
C LYS A 62 7.17 -6.30 -24.79
N VAL A 63 6.04 -5.60 -24.63
CA VAL A 63 5.22 -5.61 -23.42
C VAL A 63 3.96 -6.42 -23.68
N TYR A 64 3.77 -7.46 -22.89
CA TYR A 64 2.61 -8.34 -22.95
C TYR A 64 1.75 -8.16 -21.68
N VAL A 65 0.44 -8.20 -21.87
CA VAL A 65 -0.55 -8.27 -20.78
C VAL A 65 -1.32 -9.57 -20.97
N ASP A 66 -1.26 -10.46 -19.98
CA ASP A 66 -1.85 -11.81 -20.03
C ASP A 66 -1.56 -12.50 -21.38
N ASN A 67 -0.28 -12.53 -21.77
CA ASN A 67 0.27 -13.11 -22.99
C ASN A 67 -0.15 -12.42 -24.31
N LYS A 68 -0.88 -11.29 -24.25
CA LYS A 68 -1.23 -10.50 -25.44
C LYS A 68 -0.28 -9.32 -25.59
N LEU A 69 0.31 -9.15 -26.78
CA LEU A 69 1.18 -8.00 -27.06
C LEU A 69 0.37 -6.70 -26.99
N VAL A 70 0.81 -5.77 -26.14
CA VAL A 70 0.19 -4.46 -25.95
C VAL A 70 1.02 -3.34 -26.54
N TYR A 71 2.36 -3.49 -26.47
CA TYR A 71 3.27 -2.48 -26.95
C TYR A 71 4.61 -3.10 -27.36
N GLN A 72 5.20 -2.55 -28.39
CA GLN A 72 6.55 -2.87 -28.84
C GLN A 72 7.28 -1.58 -29.16
N THR A 73 8.46 -1.38 -28.55
CA THR A 73 9.34 -0.27 -28.91
C THR A 73 10.19 -0.65 -30.11
N LYS A 74 10.62 0.34 -30.90
CA LYS A 74 11.66 0.12 -31.93
C LYS A 74 13.02 -0.21 -31.27
N SER A 75 13.29 0.30 -30.08
CA SER A 75 14.48 0.03 -29.27
C SER A 75 14.31 0.66 -27.89
N MET A 76 13.94 -0.12 -26.86
CA MET A 76 14.48 0.20 -25.54
C MET A 76 15.88 -0.44 -25.52
N LYS A 77 16.86 0.18 -26.14
CA LYS A 77 18.24 -0.25 -25.96
C LYS A 77 18.57 -0.07 -24.50
N ALA A 78 18.76 -1.17 -23.80
CA ALA A 78 19.54 -1.18 -22.59
C ALA A 78 20.95 -0.78 -23.01
N ASN A 79 21.25 0.51 -23.02
CA ASN A 79 22.60 1.00 -23.35
C ASN A 79 23.49 0.78 -22.13
N PHE A 80 23.80 -0.47 -21.84
CA PHE A 80 24.80 -0.80 -20.83
C PHE A 80 26.16 -0.24 -21.25
N SER A 81 26.71 0.60 -20.42
CA SER A 81 28.09 1.09 -20.48
C SER A 81 29.01 0.24 -19.59
N ASN A 82 30.31 0.37 -19.73
CA ASN A 82 31.25 -0.35 -18.88
C ASN A 82 31.10 0.00 -17.39
N ASN A 83 30.57 1.17 -17.06
CA ASN A 83 30.29 1.58 -15.68
C ASN A 83 29.19 0.75 -15.02
N ASP A 84 28.30 0.16 -15.84
CA ASP A 84 27.19 -0.66 -15.34
C ASP A 84 27.64 -2.05 -14.85
N GLU A 85 28.87 -2.50 -15.14
CA GLU A 85 29.39 -3.81 -14.68
C GLU A 85 29.32 -3.94 -13.15
N GLN A 86 29.52 -2.84 -12.41
CA GLN A 86 29.41 -2.84 -10.96
C GLN A 86 28.03 -3.26 -10.45
N LYS A 87 26.95 -2.99 -11.20
CA LYS A 87 25.59 -3.40 -10.83
C LYS A 87 25.44 -4.92 -10.87
N PHE A 88 26.14 -5.59 -11.79
CA PHE A 88 26.17 -7.06 -11.88
C PHE A 88 26.94 -7.66 -10.71
N ASN A 89 28.05 -7.04 -10.30
CA ASN A 89 28.80 -7.43 -9.11
C ASN A 89 27.95 -7.28 -7.84
N GLN A 90 27.16 -6.20 -7.73
CA GLN A 90 26.24 -6.00 -6.61
C GLN A 90 25.10 -7.02 -6.62
N ALA A 91 24.54 -7.34 -7.79
CA ALA A 91 23.52 -8.36 -7.94
C ALA A 91 24.03 -9.75 -7.55
N LEU A 92 25.27 -10.09 -7.96
CA LEU A 92 25.94 -11.32 -7.57
C LEU A 92 26.11 -11.41 -6.05
N LYS A 93 26.57 -10.35 -5.40
CA LYS A 93 26.73 -10.29 -3.93
C LYS A 93 25.37 -10.46 -3.21
N LYS A 94 24.31 -9.85 -3.71
CA LYS A 94 22.97 -9.92 -3.09
C LYS A 94 22.33 -11.31 -3.20
N GLN A 95 22.63 -12.07 -4.23
CA GLN A 95 22.11 -13.43 -4.41
C GLN A 95 22.86 -14.49 -3.62
N PHE A 96 24.01 -14.13 -3.01
CA PHE A 96 24.86 -15.08 -2.30
C PHE A 96 24.08 -15.80 -1.20
N THR A 97 24.14 -17.12 -1.24
CA THR A 97 23.63 -18.04 -0.19
C THR A 97 24.75 -18.99 0.17
N PHE A 98 24.80 -19.46 1.42
CA PHE A 98 25.84 -20.39 1.86
C PHE A 98 25.84 -21.71 1.06
N LEU A 99 24.65 -22.16 0.65
CA LEU A 99 24.45 -23.31 -0.24
C LEU A 99 23.89 -22.87 -1.58
N PRO A 100 24.16 -23.57 -2.70
CA PRO A 100 23.63 -23.28 -4.00
C PRO A 100 22.10 -23.26 -3.99
N SER A 101 21.50 -22.16 -4.44
CA SER A 101 20.06 -22.05 -4.61
C SER A 101 19.64 -22.50 -6.01
N HIS A 102 18.64 -23.37 -6.10
CA HIS A 102 18.02 -23.77 -7.37
C HIS A 102 16.75 -22.97 -7.66
N LYS A 103 16.42 -21.98 -6.82
CA LYS A 103 15.26 -21.12 -7.01
C LYS A 103 15.41 -20.29 -8.28
N ALA A 104 14.43 -20.37 -9.18
CA ALA A 104 14.36 -19.50 -10.34
C ALA A 104 14.20 -18.04 -9.89
N THR A 105 15.13 -17.18 -10.32
CA THR A 105 15.13 -15.77 -9.96
C THR A 105 15.41 -14.93 -11.20
N ASN A 106 14.54 -13.96 -11.47
CA ASN A 106 14.76 -12.97 -12.52
C ASN A 106 15.11 -11.62 -11.88
N LEU A 107 16.32 -11.14 -12.13
CA LEU A 107 16.82 -9.86 -11.66
C LEU A 107 16.64 -8.81 -12.76
N SER A 108 16.23 -7.60 -12.38
CA SER A 108 16.17 -6.46 -13.28
C SER A 108 17.31 -5.51 -12.97
N ILE A 109 18.21 -5.30 -13.95
CA ILE A 109 19.28 -4.31 -13.88
C ILE A 109 19.03 -3.27 -14.95
N LYS A 110 18.88 -2.00 -14.52
CA LYS A 110 18.74 -0.86 -15.42
C LYS A 110 20.11 -0.26 -15.71
N PRO A 111 20.46 0.03 -16.97
CA PRO A 111 21.64 0.81 -17.30
C PRO A 111 21.51 2.24 -16.80
N ASP A 112 22.61 2.95 -16.61
CA ASP A 112 22.59 4.37 -16.23
C ASP A 112 21.94 5.23 -17.32
N ASN A 113 22.19 4.91 -18.57
CA ASN A 113 21.59 5.57 -19.74
C ASN A 113 20.31 4.86 -20.20
N PHE A 114 19.36 4.65 -19.28
CA PHE A 114 18.10 4.00 -19.61
C PHE A 114 17.17 4.97 -20.36
N ASP A 115 16.54 4.49 -21.46
CA ASP A 115 15.55 5.24 -22.21
C ASP A 115 14.25 5.41 -21.41
N GLN A 116 14.20 6.48 -20.62
CA GLN A 116 13.06 6.82 -19.79
C GLN A 116 11.81 7.18 -20.62
N ASP A 117 12.00 7.77 -21.79
CA ASP A 117 10.87 8.18 -22.65
C ASP A 117 10.13 6.96 -23.21
N SER A 118 10.86 5.97 -23.67
CA SER A 118 10.26 4.69 -24.11
C SER A 118 9.55 3.98 -22.95
N LEU A 119 10.06 4.04 -21.72
CA LEU A 119 9.38 3.49 -20.54
C LEU A 119 8.08 4.26 -20.25
N ASN A 120 8.10 5.59 -20.34
CA ASN A 120 6.92 6.41 -20.12
C ASN A 120 5.83 6.13 -21.18
N ILE A 121 6.23 5.96 -22.44
CA ILE A 121 5.29 5.57 -23.51
C ILE A 121 4.69 4.18 -23.22
N ALA A 122 5.52 3.21 -22.83
CA ALA A 122 5.07 1.87 -22.46
C ALA A 122 4.08 1.91 -21.29
N LYS A 123 4.38 2.71 -20.26
CA LYS A 123 3.52 2.93 -19.11
C LYS A 123 2.16 3.51 -19.50
N ASN A 124 2.14 4.51 -20.39
CA ASN A 124 0.91 5.11 -20.88
C ASN A 124 0.06 4.09 -21.68
N LYS A 125 0.70 3.30 -22.56
CA LYS A 125 0.01 2.24 -23.31
C LYS A 125 -0.55 1.16 -22.41
N LEU A 126 0.21 0.72 -21.39
CA LEU A 126 -0.25 -0.23 -20.39
C LEU A 126 -1.42 0.34 -19.58
N THR A 127 -1.31 1.59 -19.09
CA THR A 127 -2.36 2.28 -18.35
C THR A 127 -3.66 2.32 -19.14
N ASN A 128 -3.62 2.78 -20.39
CA ASN A 128 -4.78 2.86 -21.24
C ASN A 128 -5.40 1.47 -21.47
N LYS A 129 -4.57 0.44 -21.64
CA LYS A 129 -5.04 -0.93 -21.81
C LYS A 129 -5.74 -1.46 -20.58
N VAL A 130 -5.17 -1.26 -19.39
CA VAL A 130 -5.77 -1.71 -18.13
C VAL A 130 -7.04 -0.93 -17.82
N GLN A 131 -7.07 0.38 -18.08
CA GLN A 131 -8.28 1.21 -17.92
C GLN A 131 -9.40 0.73 -18.85
N GLN A 132 -9.10 0.45 -20.12
CA GLN A 132 -10.06 -0.13 -21.06
C GLN A 132 -10.62 -1.46 -20.56
N LEU A 133 -9.75 -2.35 -20.04
CA LEU A 133 -10.16 -3.62 -19.47
C LEU A 133 -10.98 -3.45 -18.17
N ASN A 134 -10.85 -2.33 -17.49
CA ASN A 134 -11.59 -1.98 -16.28
C ASN A 134 -12.96 -1.33 -16.55
N THR A 135 -13.26 -0.99 -17.81
CA THR A 135 -14.57 -0.45 -18.17
C THR A 135 -15.68 -1.44 -17.77
N GLY A 136 -16.68 -0.97 -17.05
CA GLY A 136 -17.79 -1.78 -16.54
C GLY A 136 -17.45 -2.72 -15.37
N ARG A 137 -16.21 -2.73 -14.88
CA ARG A 137 -15.81 -3.53 -13.71
C ARG A 137 -16.07 -2.77 -12.42
N LYS A 138 -16.39 -3.53 -11.36
CA LYS A 138 -16.64 -2.99 -10.03
C LYS A 138 -15.34 -2.96 -9.21
N ALA A 139 -15.03 -1.82 -8.62
CA ALA A 139 -13.96 -1.72 -7.62
C ALA A 139 -14.33 -2.52 -6.37
N PRO A 140 -13.35 -3.02 -5.61
CA PRO A 140 -13.60 -3.58 -4.29
C PRO A 140 -14.07 -2.47 -3.33
N VAL A 141 -14.75 -2.87 -2.28
CA VAL A 141 -15.10 -1.99 -1.16
C VAL A 141 -14.35 -2.48 0.07
N ASP A 142 -13.62 -1.60 0.70
CA ASP A 142 -12.84 -1.91 1.88
C ASP A 142 -13.74 -2.24 3.08
N ALA A 143 -13.27 -3.11 3.95
CA ALA A 143 -13.85 -3.25 5.28
C ALA A 143 -13.55 -1.99 6.09
N TYR A 144 -14.47 -1.59 6.93
CA TYR A 144 -14.32 -0.45 7.83
C TYR A 144 -15.10 -0.66 9.13
N ALA A 145 -14.67 0.02 10.19
CA ALA A 145 -15.41 0.05 11.44
C ALA A 145 -16.44 1.18 11.44
N VAL A 146 -17.59 0.94 12.05
CA VAL A 146 -18.67 1.91 12.22
C VAL A 146 -19.19 1.88 13.65
N TYR A 147 -19.38 3.06 14.24
CA TYR A 147 -20.15 3.26 15.46
C TYR A 147 -21.58 3.57 15.06
N GLN A 148 -22.51 2.78 15.55
CA GLN A 148 -23.94 2.98 15.33
C GLN A 148 -24.72 2.29 16.45
N ASN A 149 -25.79 2.93 16.94
CA ASN A 149 -26.64 2.39 18.01
C ASN A 149 -25.81 1.93 19.23
N GLU A 150 -24.89 2.79 19.68
CA GLU A 150 -24.00 2.56 20.85
C GLU A 150 -23.01 1.40 20.68
N LYS A 151 -22.94 0.79 19.52
CA LYS A 151 -22.05 -0.33 19.24
C LYS A 151 -21.05 0.03 18.14
N VAL A 152 -19.86 -0.50 18.26
CA VAL A 152 -18.89 -0.51 17.17
C VAL A 152 -18.98 -1.88 16.51
N SER A 153 -19.17 -1.88 15.21
CA SER A 153 -19.19 -3.09 14.38
C SER A 153 -18.28 -2.91 13.17
N ILE A 154 -17.87 -4.01 12.58
CA ILE A 154 -17.07 -4.01 11.37
C ILE A 154 -17.97 -4.36 10.19
N VAL A 155 -17.99 -3.47 9.20
CA VAL A 155 -18.61 -3.74 7.91
C VAL A 155 -17.60 -4.53 7.08
N PRO A 156 -17.94 -5.72 6.60
CA PRO A 156 -17.02 -6.57 5.87
C PRO A 156 -16.69 -5.99 4.49
N ALA A 157 -15.50 -6.33 4.00
CA ALA A 157 -15.08 -5.98 2.66
C ALA A 157 -15.91 -6.68 1.59
N VAL A 158 -16.12 -6.01 0.47
CA VAL A 158 -16.74 -6.60 -0.72
C VAL A 158 -15.70 -6.70 -1.83
N LYS A 159 -15.47 -7.91 -2.34
CA LYS A 159 -14.54 -8.14 -3.45
C LYS A 159 -15.09 -7.53 -4.73
N GLY A 160 -14.23 -6.79 -5.43
CA GLY A 160 -14.48 -6.32 -6.78
C GLY A 160 -13.93 -7.27 -7.85
N ASN A 161 -14.03 -6.83 -9.10
CA ASN A 161 -13.43 -7.52 -10.24
C ASN A 161 -12.52 -6.62 -11.09
N LYS A 162 -12.28 -5.39 -10.62
CA LYS A 162 -11.38 -4.42 -11.25
C LYS A 162 -9.93 -4.88 -11.15
N TYR A 163 -9.16 -4.69 -12.20
CA TYR A 163 -7.72 -4.99 -12.22
C TYR A 163 -6.92 -3.88 -11.55
N ASP A 164 -5.91 -4.27 -10.80
CA ASP A 164 -4.99 -3.38 -10.10
C ASP A 164 -3.99 -2.77 -11.09
N LEU A 165 -4.25 -1.52 -11.47
CA LEU A 165 -3.39 -0.75 -12.36
C LEU A 165 -2.02 -0.48 -11.73
N GLN A 166 -1.97 -0.21 -10.43
CA GLN A 166 -0.71 0.09 -9.75
C GLN A 166 0.20 -1.14 -9.73
N ASN A 167 -0.36 -2.32 -9.49
CA ASN A 167 0.37 -3.58 -9.56
C ASN A 167 0.91 -3.82 -10.99
N ALA A 168 0.10 -3.60 -12.03
CA ALA A 168 0.53 -3.74 -13.41
C ALA A 168 1.69 -2.79 -13.76
N VAL A 169 1.62 -1.52 -13.33
CA VAL A 169 2.68 -0.52 -13.51
C VAL A 169 3.94 -0.90 -12.74
N ASN A 170 3.81 -1.42 -11.53
CA ASN A 170 4.95 -1.89 -10.74
C ASN A 170 5.65 -3.07 -11.42
N GLN A 171 4.91 -4.02 -12.00
CA GLN A 171 5.49 -5.12 -12.78
C GLN A 171 6.27 -4.61 -14.01
N LEU A 172 5.73 -3.60 -14.73
CA LEU A 172 6.44 -2.95 -15.84
C LEU A 172 7.76 -2.32 -15.38
N ASN A 173 7.71 -1.53 -14.28
CA ASN A 173 8.89 -0.86 -13.75
C ASN A 173 9.96 -1.86 -13.27
N ASN A 174 9.55 -2.96 -12.65
CA ASN A 174 10.45 -3.99 -12.14
C ASN A 174 11.11 -4.81 -13.25
N GLN A 175 10.51 -4.87 -14.44
CA GLN A 175 11.06 -5.57 -15.60
C GLN A 175 11.69 -4.61 -16.63
N ALA A 176 11.71 -3.29 -16.32
CA ALA A 176 12.30 -2.29 -17.20
C ALA A 176 13.78 -2.64 -17.51
N GLY A 177 14.16 -2.54 -18.78
CA GLY A 177 15.47 -3.00 -19.28
C GLY A 177 15.44 -4.40 -19.90
N SER A 178 14.38 -5.18 -19.71
CA SER A 178 14.20 -6.48 -20.35
C SER A 178 13.68 -6.31 -21.79
N THR A 179 14.09 -7.23 -22.67
CA THR A 179 13.59 -7.30 -24.05
C THR A 179 12.16 -7.83 -24.13
N LYS A 180 11.74 -8.59 -23.13
CA LYS A 180 10.37 -9.10 -22.99
C LYS A 180 9.86 -8.81 -21.60
N ILE A 181 8.75 -8.07 -21.51
CA ILE A 181 8.07 -7.72 -20.27
C ILE A 181 6.71 -8.41 -20.25
N ASN A 182 6.47 -9.24 -19.26
CA ASN A 182 5.19 -9.93 -19.10
C ASN A 182 4.47 -9.37 -17.87
N ILE A 183 3.29 -8.81 -18.09
CA ILE A 183 2.41 -8.27 -17.06
C ILE A 183 1.27 -9.25 -16.82
N THR A 184 1.14 -9.76 -15.63
CA THR A 184 -0.01 -10.55 -15.20
C THR A 184 -0.98 -9.67 -14.46
N LEU A 185 -2.23 -9.63 -14.91
CA LEU A 185 -3.25 -8.80 -14.29
C LEU A 185 -3.78 -9.47 -13.01
N HIS A 186 -3.69 -8.74 -11.91
CA HIS A 186 -4.29 -9.09 -10.64
C HIS A 186 -5.50 -8.21 -10.36
N LYS A 187 -6.49 -8.73 -9.65
CA LYS A 187 -7.63 -7.92 -9.20
C LYS A 187 -7.23 -7.08 -8.00
N GLU A 188 -7.77 -5.86 -7.93
CA GLU A 188 -7.66 -5.02 -6.73
C GLU A 188 -8.19 -5.80 -5.52
N GLN A 189 -7.44 -5.76 -4.41
CA GLN A 189 -7.84 -6.41 -3.17
C GLN A 189 -8.33 -5.36 -2.18
N PRO A 190 -9.50 -5.56 -1.56
CA PRO A 190 -9.97 -4.66 -0.52
C PRO A 190 -9.17 -4.84 0.77
N ILE A 191 -9.19 -3.80 1.59
CA ILE A 191 -8.70 -3.88 2.97
C ILE A 191 -9.58 -4.89 3.73
N ALA A 192 -8.95 -5.89 4.32
CA ALA A 192 -9.65 -6.95 5.05
C ALA A 192 -10.11 -6.48 6.44
N ALA A 193 -11.19 -7.07 6.95
CA ALA A 193 -11.76 -6.76 8.27
C ALA A 193 -10.76 -6.94 9.44
N ASN A 194 -9.82 -7.87 9.32
CA ASN A 194 -8.80 -8.14 10.33
C ASN A 194 -7.52 -7.30 10.17
N SER A 195 -7.50 -6.35 9.23
CA SER A 195 -6.35 -5.49 8.95
C SER A 195 -6.03 -4.59 10.15
N LYS A 196 -4.77 -4.13 10.22
CA LYS A 196 -4.35 -3.13 11.23
C LYS A 196 -5.13 -1.82 11.11
N THR A 197 -5.50 -1.43 9.90
CA THR A 197 -6.31 -0.23 9.63
C THR A 197 -7.67 -0.33 10.31
N VAL A 198 -8.43 -1.39 10.03
CA VAL A 198 -9.78 -1.58 10.59
C VAL A 198 -9.75 -1.77 12.10
N LYS A 199 -8.76 -2.48 12.64
CA LYS A 199 -8.57 -2.60 14.09
C LYS A 199 -8.28 -1.26 14.76
N ASN A 200 -7.53 -0.37 14.10
CA ASN A 200 -7.31 0.98 14.60
C ASN A 200 -8.58 1.81 14.54
N GLU A 201 -9.35 1.75 13.45
CA GLU A 201 -10.66 2.42 13.34
C GLU A 201 -11.60 1.97 14.47
N GLU A 202 -11.72 0.67 14.70
CA GLU A 202 -12.51 0.09 15.79
C GLU A 202 -12.06 0.63 17.16
N LYS A 203 -10.75 0.66 17.41
CA LYS A 203 -10.19 1.20 18.64
C LYS A 203 -10.54 2.67 18.85
N GLN A 204 -10.43 3.50 17.81
CA GLN A 204 -10.77 4.92 17.90
C GLN A 204 -12.27 5.11 18.13
N LEU A 205 -13.13 4.39 17.42
CA LEU A 205 -14.57 4.50 17.58
C LEU A 205 -15.04 4.01 18.94
N ASN A 206 -14.40 3.00 19.53
CA ASN A 206 -14.70 2.58 20.90
C ASN A 206 -14.44 3.66 21.96
N ARG A 207 -13.57 4.64 21.67
CA ARG A 207 -13.32 5.79 22.58
C ARG A 207 -14.52 6.74 22.67
N LEU A 208 -15.46 6.68 21.74
CA LEU A 208 -16.67 7.48 21.79
C LEU A 208 -17.71 6.96 22.77
N LYS A 209 -17.62 5.67 23.14
CA LYS A 209 -18.58 5.05 24.06
C LYS A 209 -18.53 5.72 25.45
N GLY A 210 -19.70 6.01 25.97
CA GLY A 210 -19.86 6.57 27.31
C GLY A 210 -19.35 8.00 27.51
N LYS A 211 -18.90 8.66 26.42
CA LYS A 211 -18.49 10.07 26.50
C LYS A 211 -19.68 10.98 26.69
N LYS A 212 -19.44 12.08 27.41
CA LYS A 212 -20.42 13.15 27.63
C LYS A 212 -19.87 14.45 27.07
N VAL A 213 -20.71 15.22 26.44
CA VAL A 213 -20.42 16.57 25.97
C VAL A 213 -21.30 17.52 26.76
N THR A 214 -20.71 18.58 27.27
CA THR A 214 -21.41 19.63 27.98
C THR A 214 -21.41 20.90 27.14
N TYR A 215 -22.57 21.45 26.94
CA TYR A 215 -22.80 22.71 26.24
C TYR A 215 -23.40 23.71 27.21
N LEU A 216 -22.80 24.88 27.31
CA LEU A 216 -23.24 25.95 28.22
C LEU A 216 -23.88 27.04 27.37
N VAL A 217 -25.13 27.37 27.67
CA VAL A 217 -25.86 28.47 27.04
C VAL A 217 -26.32 29.39 28.13
N GLN A 218 -25.89 30.64 28.12
CA GLN A 218 -26.07 31.57 29.24
C GLN A 218 -25.63 30.91 30.57
N ASN A 219 -26.51 30.73 31.51
CA ASN A 219 -26.22 30.07 32.80
C ASN A 219 -26.77 28.64 32.88
N GLU A 220 -27.31 28.11 31.79
CA GLU A 220 -27.86 26.75 31.75
C GLU A 220 -26.86 25.77 31.12
N LYS A 221 -26.71 24.61 31.77
CA LYS A 221 -25.82 23.54 31.38
C LYS A 221 -26.57 22.38 30.75
N TYR A 222 -26.28 22.08 29.50
CA TYR A 222 -26.84 20.96 28.77
C TYR A 222 -25.76 19.85 28.66
N SER A 223 -26.12 18.64 29.06
CA SER A 223 -25.21 17.49 28.98
C SER A 223 -25.80 16.40 28.10
N PHE A 224 -25.02 15.97 27.15
CA PHE A 224 -25.41 14.91 26.22
C PHE A 224 -24.42 13.75 26.27
N THR A 225 -24.93 12.55 26.25
CA THR A 225 -24.11 11.37 25.97
C THR A 225 -23.88 11.25 24.46
N THR A 226 -22.82 10.50 24.06
CA THR A 226 -22.49 10.33 22.64
C THR A 226 -23.69 9.86 21.80
N ASN A 227 -24.46 8.89 22.30
CA ASN A 227 -25.63 8.33 21.59
C ASN A 227 -26.79 9.30 21.40
N GLN A 228 -26.88 10.34 22.22
CA GLN A 228 -27.92 11.37 22.09
C GLN A 228 -27.63 12.37 20.97
N ILE A 229 -26.36 12.48 20.55
CA ILE A 229 -25.90 13.49 19.60
C ILE A 229 -25.23 12.90 18.35
N ILE A 230 -24.78 11.64 18.41
CA ILE A 230 -24.13 10.94 17.29
C ILE A 230 -24.86 9.63 17.02
N THR A 231 -25.58 9.55 15.91
CA THR A 231 -26.27 8.33 15.48
C THR A 231 -25.33 7.37 14.76
N ARG A 232 -24.37 7.91 14.02
CA ARG A 232 -23.39 7.15 13.27
C ARG A 232 -22.04 7.88 13.22
N ALA A 233 -20.94 7.14 13.37
CA ALA A 233 -19.59 7.65 13.15
C ALA A 233 -18.71 6.63 12.45
N THR A 234 -17.75 7.12 11.66
CA THR A 234 -16.63 6.36 11.11
C THR A 234 -15.31 7.07 11.45
N TYR A 235 -14.20 6.33 11.39
CA TYR A 235 -12.86 6.89 11.57
C TYR A 235 -11.99 6.48 10.39
N GLN A 236 -11.70 7.42 9.51
CA GLN A 236 -10.96 7.17 8.27
C GLN A 236 -9.88 8.22 8.07
N SER A 237 -8.74 7.84 7.55
CA SER A 237 -7.60 8.74 7.28
C SER A 237 -7.21 9.61 8.49
N GLY A 238 -7.31 9.06 9.70
CA GLY A 238 -6.96 9.77 10.93
C GLY A 238 -8.01 10.74 11.46
N LYS A 239 -9.23 10.77 10.88
CA LYS A 239 -10.30 11.72 11.23
C LYS A 239 -11.61 11.00 11.53
N TYR A 240 -12.37 11.57 12.46
CA TYR A 240 -13.74 11.16 12.70
C TYR A 240 -14.70 11.83 11.70
N HIS A 241 -15.64 11.06 11.21
CA HIS A 241 -16.78 11.53 10.41
C HIS A 241 -18.04 11.17 11.17
N PHE A 242 -18.82 12.19 11.54
CA PHE A 242 -20.03 12.05 12.34
C PHE A 242 -21.28 12.37 11.52
N ASP A 243 -22.34 11.61 11.75
CA ASP A 243 -23.68 12.06 11.42
C ASP A 243 -24.16 13.02 12.51
N THR A 244 -24.28 14.30 12.16
CA THR A 244 -24.63 15.40 13.08
C THR A 244 -26.12 15.67 13.16
N THR A 245 -26.97 14.87 12.51
CA THR A 245 -28.43 15.09 12.48
C THR A 245 -29.03 15.16 13.88
N ALA A 246 -28.66 14.23 14.77
CA ALA A 246 -29.15 14.23 16.14
C ALA A 246 -28.62 15.42 16.94
N LEU A 247 -27.35 15.78 16.78
CA LEU A 247 -26.75 16.96 17.40
C LEU A 247 -27.50 18.24 17.00
N ASN A 248 -27.71 18.45 15.72
CA ASN A 248 -28.40 19.62 15.19
C ASN A 248 -29.84 19.72 15.75
N LYS A 249 -30.54 18.58 15.91
CA LYS A 249 -31.86 18.55 16.54
C LYS A 249 -31.82 19.00 18.00
N GLN A 250 -30.77 18.59 18.76
CA GLN A 250 -30.64 19.04 20.16
C GLN A 250 -30.27 20.52 20.23
N ILE A 251 -29.38 21.01 19.39
CA ILE A 251 -29.01 22.44 19.33
C ILE A 251 -30.22 23.26 18.96
N LYS A 252 -31.04 22.84 17.99
CA LYS A 252 -32.25 23.54 17.61
C LYS A 252 -33.20 23.67 18.80
N LYS A 253 -33.45 22.62 19.57
CA LYS A 253 -34.30 22.68 20.77
C LYS A 253 -33.77 23.65 21.82
N ILE A 254 -32.44 23.71 22.00
CA ILE A 254 -31.81 24.64 22.94
C ILE A 254 -31.98 26.07 22.44
N ASN A 255 -31.73 26.32 21.14
CA ASN A 255 -31.91 27.64 20.55
C ASN A 255 -33.39 28.12 20.67
N GLU A 256 -34.35 27.26 20.37
CA GLU A 256 -35.79 27.57 20.50
C GLU A 256 -36.14 27.96 21.95
N LYS A 257 -35.52 27.32 22.94
CA LYS A 257 -35.76 27.64 24.36
C LYS A 257 -35.15 29.00 24.74
N HIS A 258 -33.96 29.31 24.23
CA HIS A 258 -33.24 30.52 24.60
C HIS A 258 -33.44 31.69 23.65
N ALA A 259 -34.10 31.48 22.51
CA ALA A 259 -34.36 32.54 21.55
C ALA A 259 -35.27 33.60 22.15
N THR A 260 -34.84 34.84 22.12
CA THR A 260 -35.59 36.03 22.56
C THR A 260 -36.00 36.92 21.40
N LEU A 261 -35.50 36.61 20.19
CA LEU A 261 -35.86 37.36 18.99
C LEU A 261 -37.42 37.34 18.82
N ASP A 262 -37.97 38.48 18.58
CA ASP A 262 -39.42 38.69 18.45
C ASP A 262 -40.27 38.28 19.68
N LYS A 263 -39.64 38.12 20.84
CA LYS A 263 -40.32 37.80 22.10
C LYS A 263 -40.03 38.86 23.15
N PRO A 264 -41.07 39.32 23.88
CA PRO A 264 -40.86 40.15 25.05
C PRO A 264 -40.13 39.31 26.14
N PHE A 265 -39.21 39.92 26.84
CA PHE A 265 -38.55 39.26 27.99
C PHE A 265 -38.53 40.16 29.20
N LYS A 266 -38.50 39.54 30.37
CA LYS A 266 -38.45 40.25 31.67
C LYS A 266 -37.05 40.24 32.21
N PHE A 267 -36.57 41.36 32.73
CA PHE A 267 -35.32 41.46 33.47
C PHE A 267 -35.50 42.37 34.71
N LYS A 268 -34.69 42.09 35.72
CA LYS A 268 -34.69 42.89 36.94
C LYS A 268 -33.54 43.88 36.87
N THR A 269 -33.88 45.16 37.04
CA THR A 269 -32.87 46.23 37.07
C THR A 269 -32.05 46.18 38.38
N HIS A 270 -30.95 46.94 38.45
CA HIS A 270 -30.16 47.05 39.65
C HIS A 270 -30.94 47.67 40.85
N SER A 271 -31.93 48.52 40.56
CA SER A 271 -32.84 49.08 41.56
C SER A 271 -33.91 48.11 42.04
N GLY A 272 -33.99 46.89 41.49
CA GLY A 272 -34.95 45.84 41.83
C GLY A 272 -36.28 45.93 41.09
N ALA A 273 -36.44 46.89 40.17
CA ALA A 273 -37.67 47.00 39.36
C ALA A 273 -37.67 45.91 38.25
N GLU A 274 -38.78 45.24 38.04
CA GLU A 274 -38.97 44.32 36.91
C GLU A 274 -39.44 45.11 35.70
N ILE A 275 -38.72 44.97 34.59
CA ILE A 275 -39.05 45.54 33.29
C ILE A 275 -39.36 44.42 32.33
N THR A 276 -40.49 44.56 31.61
CA THR A 276 -40.81 43.71 30.47
C THR A 276 -40.53 44.49 29.19
N THR A 277 -39.73 43.95 28.30
CA THR A 277 -39.48 44.60 27.02
C THR A 277 -40.73 44.52 26.16
N THR A 278 -41.06 45.63 25.49
CA THR A 278 -42.09 45.68 24.42
C THR A 278 -41.47 45.48 23.05
N ALA A 279 -40.15 45.60 22.96
CA ALA A 279 -39.38 45.38 21.74
C ALA A 279 -38.90 43.93 21.65
N ASN A 280 -38.64 43.52 20.44
CA ASN A 280 -38.14 42.18 20.17
C ASN A 280 -36.77 41.94 20.83
N GLY A 281 -36.61 40.76 21.41
CA GLY A 281 -35.29 40.34 21.91
C GLY A 281 -34.27 40.30 20.79
N SER A 282 -33.00 40.32 21.14
CA SER A 282 -31.87 40.37 20.22
C SER A 282 -31.11 39.05 20.05
N TYR A 283 -31.60 38.00 20.70
CA TYR A 283 -30.95 36.68 20.67
C TYR A 283 -31.84 35.67 19.91
N GLY A 284 -31.29 35.10 18.83
CA GLY A 284 -31.97 34.12 17.98
C GLY A 284 -31.17 32.84 17.74
#